data_a8c6bfadf14fe98491f0706331c78c5e
#
_entry.id   a8c6bfadf14fe98491f0706331c78c5e
#
_cell.length_a   1.000
_cell.length_b   1.000
_cell.length_c   1.000
_cell.angle_alpha   90.00
_cell.angle_beta   90.00
_cell.angle_gamma   90.00
#
_symmetry.space_group_name_H-M   'P 1'
#
loop_
_entity.id
_entity.type
_entity.pdbx_description
1 polymer ?
#
loop_
_entity_poly.entity_id
_entity_poly.type
_entity_poly.pdbx_seq_one_letter_code
_entity_poly.pdbx_strand_id
1 'polypeptide(L)'
;KILRSIKSKGFNNITLDPVLETKYILQRSGENLKRFLFSFYDSNGKELCLRPDLTISSALRFIQNKKYRKEKIYYNGEAFRKTYQKKDSIIKNQIGYEILGSKNQQEDDKEIIETSLKILKDSGFKKSVLKIGNVELFNLLINKLDIPKRWKNRLKRYYWNESYFNELLKRLETNSDIDP
;
A
#
# COMPACT_ATOMS: atom_id res chain seq x y z
N LYS A 1 10.35 21.72 -3.70
CA LYS A 1 11.03 21.39 -2.41
C LYS A 1 11.07 19.88 -2.19
N ILE A 2 9.92 19.17 -2.15
CA ILE A 2 9.81 17.73 -1.87
C ILE A 2 10.76 16.89 -2.75
N LEU A 3 10.67 17.00 -4.09
CA LEU A 3 11.51 16.24 -5.01
C LEU A 3 13.02 16.51 -4.81
N ARG A 4 13.38 17.73 -4.42
CA ARG A 4 14.78 18.07 -4.11
C ARG A 4 15.26 17.36 -2.87
N SER A 5 14.43 17.30 -1.80
CA SER A 5 14.74 16.57 -0.57
C SER A 5 14.89 15.07 -0.81
N ILE A 6 14.02 14.47 -1.64
CA ILE A 6 14.10 13.05 -2.01
C ILE A 6 15.41 12.79 -2.79
N LYS A 7 15.69 13.62 -3.80
CA LYS A 7 16.90 13.48 -4.63
C LYS A 7 18.18 13.62 -3.81
N SER A 8 18.22 14.52 -2.81
CA SER A 8 19.39 14.70 -1.94
C SER A 8 19.70 13.49 -1.05
N LYS A 9 18.76 12.56 -0.90
CA LYS A 9 18.93 11.29 -0.19
C LYS A 9 19.35 10.13 -1.11
N GLY A 10 19.74 10.42 -2.36
CA GLY A 10 20.24 9.45 -3.32
C GLY A 10 19.17 8.64 -4.04
N PHE A 11 17.90 9.08 -4.02
CA PHE A 11 16.86 8.46 -4.82
C PHE A 11 16.91 8.95 -6.27
N ASN A 12 16.80 8.03 -7.21
CA ASN A 12 16.82 8.29 -8.65
C ASN A 12 15.39 8.43 -9.20
N ASN A 13 15.19 9.41 -10.06
CA ASN A 13 13.89 9.58 -10.71
C ASN A 13 13.63 8.46 -11.71
N ILE A 14 12.40 7.94 -11.71
CA ILE A 14 11.92 6.99 -12.71
C ILE A 14 10.61 7.46 -13.32
N THR A 15 10.41 7.13 -14.58
CA THR A 15 9.12 7.25 -15.27
C THR A 15 8.42 5.88 -15.25
N LEU A 16 7.13 5.90 -14.99
CA LEU A 16 6.30 4.69 -14.92
C LEU A 16 5.17 4.79 -15.93
N ASP A 17 4.88 3.70 -16.60
CA ASP A 17 3.80 3.64 -17.59
C ASP A 17 2.44 3.87 -16.90
N PRO A 18 1.55 4.67 -17.51
CA PRO A 18 0.22 4.93 -16.98
C PRO A 18 -0.73 3.73 -17.14
N VAL A 19 -0.42 2.81 -18.04
CA VAL A 19 -1.23 1.63 -18.35
C VAL A 19 -0.52 0.36 -17.91
N LEU A 20 -1.24 -0.55 -17.29
CA LEU A 20 -0.73 -1.86 -16.88
C LEU A 20 -1.83 -2.93 -16.94
N GLU A 21 -1.43 -4.20 -16.84
CA GLU A 21 -2.40 -5.30 -16.80
C GLU A 21 -3.18 -5.28 -15.49
N THR A 22 -4.50 -5.31 -15.59
CA THR A 22 -5.43 -5.30 -14.45
C THR A 22 -5.13 -6.41 -13.45
N LYS A 23 -4.68 -7.58 -13.91
CA LYS A 23 -4.36 -8.73 -13.05
C LYS A 23 -3.35 -8.40 -11.94
N TYR A 24 -2.33 -7.58 -12.21
CA TYR A 24 -1.32 -7.24 -11.21
C TYR A 24 -1.89 -6.38 -10.07
N ILE A 25 -2.84 -5.51 -10.41
CA ILE A 25 -3.54 -4.70 -9.40
C ILE A 25 -4.43 -5.60 -8.53
N LEU A 26 -5.21 -6.51 -9.15
CA LEU A 26 -6.14 -7.37 -8.44
C LEU A 26 -5.42 -8.39 -7.55
N GLN A 27 -4.32 -8.96 -8.01
CA GLN A 27 -3.50 -9.88 -7.21
C GLN A 27 -3.01 -9.26 -5.90
N ARG A 28 -2.70 -7.96 -5.91
CA ARG A 28 -2.18 -7.26 -4.73
C ARG A 28 -3.29 -6.70 -3.83
N SER A 29 -4.33 -6.15 -4.45
CA SER A 29 -5.34 -5.34 -3.75
C SER A 29 -6.71 -6.02 -3.62
N GLY A 30 -6.88 -7.18 -4.26
CA GLY A 30 -8.12 -7.95 -4.27
C GLY A 30 -9.18 -7.39 -5.23
N GLU A 31 -10.20 -8.21 -5.50
CA GLU A 31 -11.28 -7.91 -6.45
C GLU A 31 -12.09 -6.65 -6.09
N ASN A 32 -12.17 -6.31 -4.82
CA ASN A 32 -12.91 -5.12 -4.37
C ASN A 32 -12.38 -3.82 -4.98
N LEU A 33 -11.12 -3.79 -5.40
CA LEU A 33 -10.55 -2.61 -6.06
C LEU A 33 -11.04 -2.46 -7.50
N LYS A 34 -11.49 -3.54 -8.15
CA LYS A 34 -11.90 -3.55 -9.56
C LYS A 34 -12.92 -2.46 -9.89
N ARG A 35 -13.88 -2.21 -9.01
CA ARG A 35 -14.90 -1.16 -9.18
C ARG A 35 -14.33 0.27 -9.28
N PHE A 36 -13.11 0.49 -8.78
CA PHE A 36 -12.44 1.79 -8.82
C PHE A 36 -11.46 1.94 -9.98
N LEU A 37 -11.24 0.90 -10.78
CA LEU A 37 -10.32 0.90 -11.90
C LEU A 37 -10.97 1.44 -13.17
N PHE A 38 -10.20 2.20 -13.94
CA PHE A 38 -10.49 2.48 -15.35
C PHE A 38 -9.87 1.37 -16.19
N SER A 39 -10.62 0.30 -16.43
CA SER A 39 -10.17 -0.86 -17.19
C SER A 39 -10.75 -0.87 -18.62
N PHE A 40 -10.01 -1.44 -19.54
CA PHE A 40 -10.32 -1.59 -20.96
C PHE A 40 -9.56 -2.80 -21.53
N TYR A 41 -9.88 -3.19 -22.76
CA TYR A 41 -9.21 -4.29 -23.43
C TYR A 41 -8.34 -3.78 -24.57
N ASP A 42 -7.17 -4.40 -24.76
CA ASP A 42 -6.35 -4.16 -25.94
C ASP A 42 -6.88 -4.96 -27.16
N SER A 43 -6.21 -4.80 -28.31
CA SER A 43 -6.56 -5.51 -29.55
C SER A 43 -6.46 -7.04 -29.46
N ASN A 44 -5.75 -7.56 -28.47
CA ASN A 44 -5.55 -9.00 -28.24
C ASN A 44 -6.50 -9.55 -27.15
N GLY A 45 -7.45 -8.75 -26.67
CA GLY A 45 -8.39 -9.14 -25.62
C GLY A 45 -7.80 -9.17 -24.21
N LYS A 46 -6.63 -8.54 -23.99
CA LYS A 46 -5.98 -8.45 -22.69
C LYS A 46 -6.57 -7.30 -21.87
N GLU A 47 -7.00 -7.59 -20.64
CA GLU A 47 -7.55 -6.55 -19.76
C GLU A 47 -6.44 -5.66 -19.19
N LEU A 48 -6.48 -4.40 -19.53
CA LEU A 48 -5.59 -3.34 -19.08
C LEU A 48 -6.35 -2.35 -18.18
N CYS A 49 -5.62 -1.56 -17.40
CA CYS A 49 -6.21 -0.46 -16.66
C CYS A 49 -5.25 0.74 -16.57
N LEU A 50 -5.81 1.92 -16.36
CA LEU A 50 -5.04 3.05 -15.89
C LEU A 50 -4.58 2.77 -14.45
N ARG A 51 -3.31 3.05 -14.15
CA ARG A 51 -2.71 2.79 -12.84
C ARG A 51 -3.47 3.52 -11.71
N PRO A 52 -3.98 2.79 -10.72
CA PRO A 52 -4.66 3.41 -9.57
C PRO A 52 -3.69 3.97 -8.53
N ASP A 53 -2.43 3.56 -8.58
CA ASP A 53 -1.29 4.07 -7.82
C ASP A 53 0.02 3.78 -8.57
N LEU A 54 1.13 4.36 -8.09
CA LEU A 54 2.42 4.20 -8.73
C LEU A 54 3.31 3.14 -8.03
N THR A 55 2.97 2.70 -6.84
CA THR A 55 3.77 1.72 -6.07
C THR A 55 3.81 0.37 -6.79
N ILE A 56 2.66 -0.13 -7.24
CA ILE A 56 2.59 -1.41 -7.96
C ILE A 56 3.36 -1.32 -9.29
N SER A 57 3.21 -0.20 -10.02
CA SER A 57 3.96 0.02 -11.26
C SER A 57 5.48 0.03 -11.02
N SER A 58 5.95 0.64 -9.92
CA SER A 58 7.37 0.66 -9.57
C SER A 58 7.92 -0.73 -9.23
N ALA A 59 7.14 -1.52 -8.47
CA ALA A 59 7.49 -2.89 -8.13
C ALA A 59 7.55 -3.80 -9.38
N LEU A 60 6.57 -3.69 -10.28
CA LEU A 60 6.56 -4.43 -11.54
C LEU A 60 7.78 -4.11 -12.41
N ARG A 61 8.10 -2.81 -12.57
CA ARG A 61 9.31 -2.37 -13.28
C ARG A 61 10.57 -3.02 -12.68
N PHE A 62 10.69 -3.02 -11.35
CA PHE A 62 11.83 -3.63 -10.66
C PHE A 62 11.95 -5.14 -10.96
N ILE A 63 10.84 -5.87 -10.87
CA ILE A 63 10.79 -7.32 -11.16
C ILE A 63 11.14 -7.61 -12.62
N GLN A 64 10.61 -6.84 -13.56
CA GLN A 64 10.86 -7.01 -14.99
C GLN A 64 12.31 -6.74 -15.37
N ASN A 65 12.98 -5.81 -14.71
CA ASN A 65 14.38 -5.50 -14.95
C ASN A 65 15.36 -6.63 -14.53
N LYS A 66 14.90 -7.62 -13.75
CA LYS A 66 15.64 -8.83 -13.33
C LYS A 66 17.03 -8.58 -12.70
N LYS A 67 17.39 -7.34 -12.39
CA LYS A 67 18.70 -7.00 -11.85
C LYS A 67 18.83 -7.27 -10.35
N TYR A 68 17.73 -7.35 -9.63
CA TYR A 68 17.61 -7.66 -8.19
C TYR A 68 18.67 -7.00 -7.28
N ARG A 69 19.17 -5.84 -7.71
CA ARG A 69 20.08 -5.00 -6.94
C ARG A 69 19.29 -3.96 -6.16
N LYS A 70 19.78 -3.59 -5.00
CA LYS A 70 19.19 -2.48 -4.23
C LYS A 70 19.06 -1.23 -5.11
N GLU A 71 17.84 -0.77 -5.29
CA GLU A 71 17.52 0.49 -5.98
C GLU A 71 16.79 1.44 -5.03
N LYS A 72 17.21 2.71 -5.03
CA LYS A 72 16.51 3.82 -4.38
C LYS A 72 15.89 4.65 -5.49
N ILE A 73 14.57 4.62 -5.60
CA ILE A 73 13.84 5.27 -6.69
C ILE A 73 12.80 6.24 -6.14
N TYR A 74 12.49 7.27 -6.90
CA TYR A 74 11.30 8.09 -6.66
C TYR A 74 10.58 8.35 -7.98
N TYR A 75 9.30 8.66 -7.85
CA TYR A 75 8.42 8.99 -8.95
C TYR A 75 7.50 10.14 -8.57
N ASN A 76 7.05 10.85 -9.58
CA ASN A 76 6.00 11.87 -9.50
C ASN A 76 5.11 11.71 -10.72
N GLY A 77 3.83 11.44 -10.51
CA GLY A 77 2.91 11.19 -11.61
C GLY A 77 1.47 11.10 -11.16
N GLU A 78 0.60 10.88 -12.12
CA GLU A 78 -0.84 10.79 -11.91
C GLU A 78 -1.27 9.37 -11.63
N ALA A 79 -2.16 9.20 -10.67
CA ALA A 79 -2.91 7.99 -10.36
C ALA A 79 -4.39 8.21 -10.70
N PHE A 80 -5.07 7.19 -11.19
CA PHE A 80 -6.41 7.27 -11.76
C PHE A 80 -7.36 6.34 -10.99
N ARG A 81 -8.37 6.90 -10.31
CA ARG A 81 -9.36 6.11 -9.57
C ARG A 81 -10.76 6.64 -9.84
N LYS A 82 -11.69 5.75 -10.16
CA LYS A 82 -13.11 6.10 -10.14
C LYS A 82 -13.50 6.52 -8.73
N THR A 83 -14.28 7.56 -8.64
CA THR A 83 -14.84 8.02 -7.36
C THR A 83 -16.34 8.13 -7.49
N TYR A 84 -17.03 7.82 -6.40
CA TYR A 84 -18.49 7.97 -6.30
C TYR A 84 -18.87 9.28 -5.60
N GLN A 85 -17.89 10.02 -5.10
CA GLN A 85 -18.10 11.31 -4.45
C GLN A 85 -17.94 12.44 -5.47
N LYS A 86 -18.98 13.26 -5.65
CA LYS A 86 -18.98 14.36 -6.65
C LYS A 86 -17.83 15.38 -6.51
N LYS A 87 -17.22 15.49 -5.32
CA LYS A 87 -16.13 16.44 -5.04
C LYS A 87 -14.74 15.87 -5.23
N ASP A 88 -14.60 14.56 -5.40
CA ASP A 88 -13.29 13.91 -5.53
C ASP A 88 -12.81 13.91 -6.97
N SER A 89 -11.54 14.31 -7.18
CA SER A 89 -10.90 14.18 -8.49
C SER A 89 -10.59 12.71 -8.79
N ILE A 90 -10.88 12.29 -10.02
CA ILE A 90 -10.49 10.99 -10.57
C ILE A 90 -9.00 10.89 -10.84
N ILE A 91 -8.30 12.01 -10.98
CA ILE A 91 -6.86 12.12 -11.16
C ILE A 91 -6.26 12.67 -9.88
N LYS A 92 -5.29 11.94 -9.33
CA LYS A 92 -4.57 12.34 -8.12
C LYS A 92 -3.08 12.36 -8.40
N ASN A 93 -2.43 13.50 -8.18
CA ASN A 93 -0.98 13.59 -8.24
C ASN A 93 -0.37 12.84 -7.05
N GLN A 94 0.51 11.90 -7.35
CA GLN A 94 1.19 11.07 -6.36
C GLN A 94 2.70 11.22 -6.49
N ILE A 95 3.35 11.51 -5.37
CA ILE A 95 4.79 11.43 -5.22
C ILE A 95 5.08 10.25 -4.30
N GLY A 96 5.99 9.38 -4.72
CA GLY A 96 6.45 8.28 -3.89
C GLY A 96 7.94 8.05 -4.05
N TYR A 97 8.51 7.33 -3.09
CA TYR A 97 9.88 6.86 -3.14
C TYR A 97 9.98 5.52 -2.45
N GLU A 98 10.80 4.64 -3.02
CA GLU A 98 10.88 3.24 -2.67
C GLU A 98 12.34 2.81 -2.56
N ILE A 99 12.61 1.87 -1.66
CA ILE A 99 13.86 1.13 -1.61
C ILE A 99 13.52 -0.32 -1.95
N LEU A 100 13.98 -0.77 -3.10
CA LEU A 100 13.67 -2.10 -3.64
C LEU A 100 14.91 -2.97 -3.67
N GLY A 101 14.75 -4.30 -3.51
CA GLY A 101 15.83 -5.28 -3.62
C GLY A 101 16.87 -5.23 -2.50
N SER A 102 16.55 -4.64 -1.37
CA SER A 102 17.44 -4.60 -0.21
C SER A 102 17.41 -5.92 0.59
N LYS A 103 18.50 -6.16 1.31
CA LYS A 103 18.64 -7.26 2.26
C LYS A 103 18.57 -6.81 3.72
N ASN A 104 18.61 -5.51 3.99
CA ASN A 104 18.56 -4.94 5.33
C ASN A 104 17.31 -4.06 5.50
N GLN A 105 16.20 -4.71 5.77
CA GLN A 105 14.91 -4.03 5.89
C GLN A 105 14.89 -3.00 7.00
N GLN A 106 15.50 -3.27 8.15
CA GLN A 106 15.46 -2.37 9.30
C GLN A 106 16.13 -1.01 9.01
N GLU A 107 17.29 -1.03 8.36
CA GLU A 107 17.97 0.21 7.95
C GLU A 107 17.16 0.97 6.89
N ASP A 108 16.57 0.24 5.95
CA ASP A 108 15.77 0.86 4.89
C ASP A 108 14.48 1.48 5.43
N ASP A 109 13.78 0.80 6.33
CA ASP A 109 12.59 1.35 7.01
C ASP A 109 12.95 2.62 7.80
N LYS A 110 14.08 2.61 8.51
CA LYS A 110 14.61 3.81 9.19
C LYS A 110 14.88 4.94 8.20
N GLU A 111 15.56 4.64 7.09
CA GLU A 111 15.86 5.64 6.06
C GLU A 111 14.58 6.24 5.44
N ILE A 112 13.57 5.43 5.16
CA ILE A 112 12.27 5.88 4.64
C ILE A 112 11.59 6.80 5.66
N ILE A 113 11.57 6.44 6.93
CA ILE A 113 10.96 7.25 7.99
C ILE A 113 11.69 8.60 8.13
N GLU A 114 13.03 8.58 8.23
CA GLU A 114 13.84 9.80 8.34
C GLU A 114 13.66 10.72 7.12
N THR A 115 13.61 10.13 5.93
CA THR A 115 13.37 10.87 4.69
C THR A 115 11.98 11.51 4.70
N SER A 116 10.95 10.78 5.15
CA SER A 116 9.58 11.29 5.27
C SER A 116 9.49 12.48 6.23
N LEU A 117 10.10 12.36 7.41
CA LEU A 117 10.12 13.42 8.41
C LEU A 117 10.87 14.65 7.91
N LYS A 118 12.00 14.46 7.20
CA LYS A 118 12.74 15.56 6.58
C LYS A 118 11.90 16.27 5.52
N ILE A 119 11.21 15.53 4.64
CA ILE A 119 10.33 16.10 3.61
C ILE A 119 9.24 16.97 4.25
N LEU A 120 8.58 16.48 5.31
CA LEU A 120 7.55 17.24 6.02
C LEU A 120 8.11 18.54 6.60
N LYS A 121 9.27 18.48 7.25
CA LYS A 121 9.96 19.65 7.80
C LYS A 121 10.33 20.67 6.71
N ASP A 122 10.94 20.20 5.62
CA ASP A 122 11.37 21.05 4.49
C ASP A 122 10.16 21.66 3.75
N SER A 123 9.00 21.03 3.83
CA SER A 123 7.73 21.52 3.28
C SER A 123 7.01 22.52 4.18
N GLY A 124 7.54 22.77 5.39
CA GLY A 124 7.00 23.77 6.31
C GLY A 124 6.03 23.22 7.37
N PHE A 125 5.87 21.90 7.48
CA PHE A 125 5.08 21.32 8.56
C PHE A 125 5.84 21.43 9.90
N LYS A 126 5.27 22.16 10.84
CA LYS A 126 5.89 22.41 12.16
C LYS A 126 5.67 21.27 13.16
N LYS A 127 4.59 20.52 12.99
CA LYS A 127 4.22 19.39 13.86
C LYS A 127 3.78 18.22 13.00
N SER A 128 4.26 17.03 13.31
CA SER A 128 3.86 15.77 12.70
C SER A 128 3.78 14.69 13.76
N VAL A 129 2.87 13.76 13.59
CA VAL A 129 2.73 12.57 14.44
C VAL A 129 3.10 11.36 13.62
N LEU A 130 4.11 10.62 14.07
CA LEU A 130 4.50 9.35 13.48
C LEU A 130 3.72 8.23 14.16
N LYS A 131 2.91 7.49 13.39
CA LYS A 131 2.23 6.28 13.85
C LYS A 131 2.88 5.07 13.17
N ILE A 132 3.42 4.14 13.97
CA ILE A 132 4.04 2.91 13.49
C ILE A 132 3.16 1.75 13.88
N GLY A 133 2.74 0.94 12.91
CA GLY A 133 2.02 -0.31 13.11
C GLY A 133 2.93 -1.50 12.86
N ASN A 134 2.72 -2.59 13.60
CA ASN A 134 3.44 -3.85 13.40
C ASN A 134 2.44 -5.01 13.31
N VAL A 135 2.30 -5.57 12.11
CA VAL A 135 1.37 -6.68 11.84
C VAL A 135 1.83 -7.97 12.54
N GLU A 136 3.13 -8.17 12.73
CA GLU A 136 3.67 -9.35 13.42
C GLU A 136 3.26 -9.34 14.90
N LEU A 137 3.36 -8.18 15.55
CA LEU A 137 2.89 -8.02 16.94
C LEU A 137 1.40 -8.37 17.06
N PHE A 138 0.56 -7.88 16.15
CA PHE A 138 -0.85 -8.23 16.09
C PHE A 138 -1.04 -9.73 15.92
N ASN A 139 -0.33 -10.36 14.98
CA ASN A 139 -0.41 -11.80 14.74
C ASN A 139 0.03 -12.63 15.96
N LEU A 140 1.08 -12.20 16.66
CA LEU A 140 1.55 -12.83 17.88
C LEU A 140 0.50 -12.76 18.99
N LEU A 141 -0.13 -11.61 19.19
CA LEU A 141 -1.21 -11.43 20.16
C LEU A 141 -2.38 -12.36 19.85
N ILE A 142 -2.89 -12.36 18.61
CA ILE A 142 -3.99 -13.24 18.21
C ILE A 142 -3.63 -14.71 18.36
N ASN A 143 -2.40 -15.11 18.05
CA ASN A 143 -1.99 -16.50 18.20
C ASN A 143 -1.95 -16.97 19.67
N LYS A 144 -1.66 -16.06 20.61
CA LYS A 144 -1.61 -16.35 22.05
C LYS A 144 -2.98 -16.41 22.71
N LEU A 145 -4.04 -15.92 22.06
CA LEU A 145 -5.40 -16.04 22.61
C LEU A 145 -5.81 -17.52 22.68
N ASP A 146 -6.46 -17.89 23.77
CA ASP A 146 -7.06 -19.22 23.93
C ASP A 146 -8.46 -19.25 23.33
N ILE A 147 -8.50 -19.25 22.00
CA ILE A 147 -9.73 -19.28 21.19
C ILE A 147 -9.55 -20.23 20.01
N PRO A 148 -10.64 -20.80 19.45
CA PRO A 148 -10.58 -21.69 18.30
C PRO A 148 -9.84 -21.07 17.10
N LYS A 149 -9.12 -21.90 16.32
CA LYS A 149 -8.34 -21.48 15.15
C LYS A 149 -9.17 -20.69 14.14
N ARG A 150 -10.44 -21.05 13.95
CA ARG A 150 -11.39 -20.35 13.08
C ARG A 150 -11.53 -18.87 13.46
N TRP A 151 -11.63 -18.57 14.75
CA TRP A 151 -11.71 -17.21 15.27
C TRP A 151 -10.41 -16.43 15.07
N LYS A 152 -9.25 -17.05 15.34
CA LYS A 152 -7.95 -16.43 15.07
C LYS A 152 -7.82 -16.00 13.60
N ASN A 153 -8.21 -16.90 12.70
CA ASN A 153 -8.17 -16.62 11.25
C ASN A 153 -9.14 -15.50 10.86
N ARG A 154 -10.33 -15.49 11.46
CA ARG A 154 -11.34 -14.45 11.18
C ARG A 154 -10.90 -13.09 11.68
N LEU A 155 -10.36 -12.98 12.90
CA LEU A 155 -9.78 -11.74 13.42
C LEU A 155 -8.65 -11.21 12.53
N LYS A 156 -7.72 -12.08 12.12
CA LYS A 156 -6.61 -11.71 11.21
C LYS A 156 -7.11 -11.25 9.84
N ARG A 157 -8.15 -11.85 9.33
CA ARG A 157 -8.71 -11.49 8.02
C ARG A 157 -9.41 -10.15 8.01
N TYR A 158 -10.03 -9.76 9.14
CA TYR A 158 -10.91 -8.59 9.20
C TYR A 158 -10.39 -7.45 10.08
N TYR A 159 -9.14 -7.50 10.56
CA TYR A 159 -8.57 -6.45 11.41
C TYR A 159 -8.59 -5.05 10.75
N TRP A 160 -8.58 -4.99 9.44
CA TRP A 160 -8.64 -3.75 8.67
C TRP A 160 -10.02 -3.10 8.65
N ASN A 161 -11.07 -3.82 8.99
CA ASN A 161 -12.45 -3.33 9.10
C ASN A 161 -12.79 -3.13 10.58
N GLU A 162 -12.51 -1.93 11.10
CA GLU A 162 -12.63 -1.61 12.52
C GLU A 162 -14.01 -1.94 13.11
N SER A 163 -15.09 -1.60 12.40
CA SER A 163 -16.46 -1.86 12.85
C SER A 163 -16.71 -3.36 13.04
N TYR A 164 -16.38 -4.15 12.00
CA TYR A 164 -16.62 -5.58 12.03
C TYR A 164 -15.64 -6.30 13.00
N PHE A 165 -14.41 -5.82 13.11
CA PHE A 165 -13.44 -6.35 14.05
C PHE A 165 -13.90 -6.17 15.50
N ASN A 166 -14.42 -4.99 15.85
CA ASN A 166 -14.97 -4.73 17.18
C ASN A 166 -16.23 -5.57 17.46
N GLU A 167 -17.05 -5.83 16.45
CA GLU A 167 -18.17 -6.76 16.59
C GLU A 167 -17.70 -8.19 16.87
N LEU A 168 -16.67 -8.67 16.18
CA LEU A 168 -16.08 -9.99 16.44
C LEU A 168 -15.52 -10.11 17.88
N LEU A 169 -14.86 -9.07 18.39
CA LEU A 169 -14.37 -9.04 19.76
C LEU A 169 -15.51 -9.12 20.77
N LYS A 170 -16.59 -8.34 20.57
CA LYS A 170 -17.79 -8.41 21.44
C LYS A 170 -18.42 -9.79 21.46
N ARG A 171 -18.51 -10.47 20.32
CA ARG A 171 -19.02 -11.85 20.23
C ARG A 171 -18.15 -12.83 21.01
N LEU A 172 -16.84 -12.67 20.99
CA LEU A 172 -15.92 -13.49 21.77
C LEU A 172 -16.08 -13.25 23.29
N GLU A 173 -16.27 -12.01 23.73
CA GLU A 173 -16.50 -11.67 25.13
C GLU A 173 -17.81 -12.27 25.68
N THR A 174 -18.85 -12.32 24.87
CA THR A 174 -20.17 -12.81 25.28
C THR A 174 -20.33 -14.33 25.17
N ASN A 175 -19.27 -15.06 24.76
CA ASN A 175 -19.31 -16.51 24.49
C ASN A 175 -20.50 -16.92 23.60
N SER A 176 -20.98 -16.02 22.76
CA SER A 176 -22.09 -16.31 21.87
C SER A 176 -21.59 -17.22 20.74
N ASP A 177 -21.79 -18.52 20.92
CA ASP A 177 -21.51 -19.61 19.96
C ASP A 177 -22.39 -19.55 18.69
N ILE A 178 -22.84 -18.39 18.32
CA ILE A 178 -23.64 -18.21 17.11
C ILE A 178 -22.69 -17.87 15.97
N ASP A 179 -22.16 -18.92 15.39
CA ASP A 179 -21.57 -18.85 14.06
C ASP A 179 -22.31 -19.83 13.15
N PRO A 180 -23.00 -19.36 12.11
CA PRO A 180 -23.55 -20.25 11.09
C PRO A 180 -22.44 -20.90 10.26
#